data_55c41f429cefc450c0afe2628f0a14f6
#
_entry.id   55c41f429cefc450c0afe2628f0a14f6
#
_cell.length_a   1.000
_cell.length_b   1.000
_cell.length_c   1.000
_cell.angle_alpha   90.00
_cell.angle_beta   90.00
_cell.angle_gamma   90.00
#
_symmetry.space_group_name_H-M   'P 1'
#
loop_
_entity.id
_entity.type
_entity.pdbx_description
1 polymer ?
#
loop_
_entity_poly.entity_id
_entity_poly.type
_entity_poly.pdbx_seq_one_letter_code
_entity_poly.pdbx_strand_id
1 'polypeptide(L)'
;QKVPGIAAAAPYINFTGLVESGANLRAIQVKGVDPKQEQQLSALPSFVQNHAWDHFKAGEQQIIIGKGVADALNVKQGDWVSIMIPNANADHKLLQPKRVRLHVIGILQLSGQLDHSFAMIPLEDAQQYLDMGASVSGIALKVHDVFNANKLVRDAGEVTNSYVYIKSWIGTYGYMYRDIQMIRAIMYLAMILVIGVACFNIVSTLVMAVKDKSGDIAVLRTLGAKDGLIRAIFV
;
A
#
# COMPACT_ATOMS: atom_id res chain seq x y z
N GLN A 1 7.38 -0.06 -23.04
CA GLN A 1 6.82 1.02 -23.91
C GLN A 1 5.93 0.50 -25.06
N LYS A 2 5.79 -0.82 -25.25
CA LYS A 2 4.94 -1.37 -26.34
C LYS A 2 3.50 -1.67 -25.94
N VAL A 3 3.20 -1.64 -24.64
CA VAL A 3 1.85 -1.93 -24.12
C VAL A 3 1.19 -0.62 -23.67
N PRO A 4 0.06 -0.23 -24.28
CA PRO A 4 -0.66 0.99 -23.87
C PRO A 4 -1.21 0.81 -22.44
N GLY A 5 -1.08 1.84 -21.61
CA GLY A 5 -1.53 1.82 -20.20
C GLY A 5 -0.41 1.66 -19.17
N ILE A 6 0.83 1.41 -19.59
CA ILE A 6 2.01 1.38 -18.70
C ILE A 6 2.64 2.77 -18.68
N ALA A 7 2.71 3.37 -17.49
CA ALA A 7 3.28 4.70 -17.28
C ALA A 7 4.80 4.67 -17.15
N ALA A 8 5.34 3.68 -16.43
CA ALA A 8 6.78 3.50 -16.22
C ALA A 8 7.09 2.02 -15.98
N ALA A 9 8.34 1.63 -16.28
CA ALA A 9 8.87 0.30 -16.01
C ALA A 9 10.31 0.45 -15.50
N ALA A 10 10.65 -0.30 -14.43
CA ALA A 10 12.00 -0.32 -13.89
C ALA A 10 12.41 -1.74 -13.47
N PRO A 11 13.62 -2.17 -13.78
CA PRO A 11 14.17 -3.42 -13.29
C PRO A 11 14.45 -3.30 -11.79
N TYR A 12 14.31 -4.41 -11.07
CA TYR A 12 14.67 -4.47 -9.67
C TYR A 12 15.28 -5.83 -9.31
N ILE A 13 16.05 -5.83 -8.22
CA ILE A 13 16.55 -7.03 -7.58
C ILE A 13 16.04 -7.03 -6.14
N ASN A 14 15.44 -8.14 -5.72
CA ASN A 14 15.04 -8.34 -4.32
C ASN A 14 15.80 -9.51 -3.73
N PHE A 15 16.39 -9.29 -2.56
CA PHE A 15 16.99 -10.37 -1.77
C PHE A 15 16.83 -10.06 -0.27
N THR A 16 17.00 -11.10 0.54
CA THR A 16 17.02 -10.95 1.99
C THR A 16 18.46 -11.01 2.45
N GLY A 17 18.87 -10.05 3.27
CA GLY A 17 20.19 -10.00 3.87
C GLY A 17 20.10 -9.79 5.38
N LEU A 18 21.20 -10.10 6.06
CA LEU A 18 21.37 -9.81 7.48
C LEU A 18 22.28 -8.59 7.61
N VAL A 19 21.72 -7.48 8.12
CA VAL A 19 22.52 -6.26 8.38
C VAL A 19 22.99 -6.28 9.81
N GLU A 20 24.27 -5.97 9.98
CA GLU A 20 25.00 -5.98 11.25
C GLU A 20 25.61 -4.60 11.50
N SER A 21 25.47 -4.12 12.73
CA SER A 21 26.18 -2.94 13.25
C SER A 21 26.59 -3.21 14.71
N GLY A 22 27.88 -3.37 14.96
CA GLY A 22 28.37 -3.76 16.27
C GLY A 22 27.81 -5.12 16.73
N ALA A 23 27.09 -5.13 17.83
CA ALA A 23 26.43 -6.35 18.36
C ALA A 23 24.99 -6.53 17.85
N ASN A 24 24.45 -5.59 17.10
CA ASN A 24 23.07 -5.62 16.63
C ASN A 24 22.98 -6.26 15.25
N LEU A 25 22.03 -7.17 15.07
CA LEU A 25 21.78 -7.91 13.84
C LEU A 25 20.30 -7.84 13.47
N ARG A 26 19.99 -7.59 12.20
CA ARG A 26 18.62 -7.57 11.68
C ARG A 26 18.53 -8.23 10.31
N ALA A 27 17.51 -9.07 10.15
CA ALA A 27 17.12 -9.56 8.83
C ALA A 27 16.28 -8.48 8.12
N ILE A 28 16.68 -8.13 6.91
CA ILE A 28 16.00 -7.11 6.11
C ILE A 28 15.81 -7.56 4.67
N GLN A 29 14.78 -7.03 4.04
CA GLN A 29 14.61 -7.11 2.60
C GLN A 29 15.37 -5.96 1.94
N VAL A 30 16.23 -6.30 1.00
CA VAL A 30 17.01 -5.33 0.23
C VAL A 30 16.48 -5.30 -1.19
N LYS A 31 16.15 -4.09 -1.65
CA LYS A 31 15.72 -3.83 -3.03
C LYS A 31 16.83 -3.08 -3.78
N GLY A 32 17.42 -3.72 -4.80
CA GLY A 32 18.31 -3.08 -5.77
C GLY A 32 17.49 -2.33 -6.79
N VAL A 33 17.70 -1.03 -6.93
CA VAL A 33 16.92 -0.14 -7.81
C VAL A 33 17.83 0.77 -8.64
N ASP A 34 17.38 1.09 -9.85
CA ASP A 34 17.96 2.19 -10.61
C ASP A 34 17.40 3.52 -10.07
N PRO A 35 18.22 4.41 -9.53
CA PRO A 35 17.74 5.63 -8.89
C PRO A 35 16.89 6.52 -9.78
N LYS A 36 17.22 6.61 -11.07
CA LYS A 36 16.51 7.44 -12.04
C LYS A 36 15.16 6.86 -12.42
N GLN A 37 15.11 5.55 -12.62
CA GLN A 37 13.89 4.86 -13.01
C GLN A 37 12.92 4.72 -11.81
N GLU A 38 13.45 4.50 -10.61
CA GLU A 38 12.63 4.41 -9.39
C GLU A 38 11.89 5.72 -9.09
N GLN A 39 12.48 6.89 -9.36
CA GLN A 39 11.80 8.19 -9.23
C GLN A 39 10.56 8.30 -10.12
N GLN A 40 10.56 7.69 -11.28
CA GLN A 40 9.40 7.68 -12.18
C GLN A 40 8.37 6.63 -11.77
N LEU A 41 8.86 5.53 -11.17
CA LEU A 41 8.05 4.38 -10.81
C LEU A 41 7.26 4.60 -9.53
N SER A 42 7.91 5.09 -8.47
CA SER A 42 7.35 5.15 -7.13
C SER A 42 7.60 6.49 -6.43
N ALA A 43 6.88 6.71 -5.33
CA ALA A 43 7.08 7.86 -4.46
C ALA A 43 8.14 7.62 -3.35
N LEU A 44 8.80 6.45 -3.32
CA LEU A 44 9.79 6.13 -2.28
C LEU A 44 10.91 7.17 -2.14
N PRO A 45 11.43 7.74 -3.24
CA PRO A 45 12.45 8.80 -3.15
C PRO A 45 12.06 10.00 -2.31
N SER A 46 10.79 10.38 -2.33
CA SER A 46 10.29 11.56 -1.57
C SER A 46 10.20 11.33 -0.05
N PHE A 47 10.27 10.06 0.40
CA PHE A 47 10.27 9.69 1.81
C PHE A 47 11.69 9.49 2.39
N VAL A 48 12.73 9.68 1.57
CA VAL A 48 14.13 9.63 2.02
C VAL A 48 14.51 10.99 2.61
N GLN A 49 15.00 10.98 3.84
CA GLN A 49 15.37 12.19 4.57
C GLN A 49 16.59 12.89 3.96
N ASN A 50 16.69 14.21 4.17
CA ASN A 50 17.85 15.04 3.83
C ASN A 50 18.26 15.02 2.34
N HIS A 51 17.33 14.84 1.41
CA HIS A 51 17.62 14.76 -0.02
C HIS A 51 18.73 13.75 -0.38
N ALA A 52 18.92 12.73 0.47
CA ALA A 52 19.97 11.73 0.26
C ALA A 52 19.79 10.92 -1.04
N TRP A 53 18.58 10.91 -1.59
CA TRP A 53 18.31 10.27 -2.86
C TRP A 53 19.10 10.87 -4.03
N ASP A 54 19.36 12.18 -4.00
CA ASP A 54 20.08 12.89 -5.07
C ASP A 54 21.55 12.44 -5.18
N HIS A 55 22.09 11.88 -4.11
CA HIS A 55 23.45 11.33 -4.02
C HIS A 55 23.50 9.81 -4.12
N PHE A 56 22.36 9.14 -4.36
CA PHE A 56 22.28 7.70 -4.42
C PHE A 56 22.76 7.19 -5.77
N LYS A 57 23.98 6.58 -5.79
CA LYS A 57 24.68 6.16 -7.00
C LYS A 57 25.32 4.80 -6.82
N ALA A 58 25.46 4.06 -7.94
CA ALA A 58 26.18 2.81 -7.98
C ALA A 58 27.70 3.01 -7.85
N GLY A 59 28.39 2.01 -7.30
CA GLY A 59 29.85 1.99 -7.16
C GLY A 59 30.39 2.67 -5.89
N GLU A 60 29.57 3.31 -5.11
CA GLU A 60 29.98 4.02 -3.88
C GLU A 60 29.62 3.25 -2.60
N GLN A 61 29.23 1.98 -2.70
CA GLN A 61 28.86 1.13 -1.56
C GLN A 61 27.78 1.76 -0.66
N GLN A 62 26.76 2.34 -1.28
CA GLN A 62 25.71 3.09 -0.60
C GLN A 62 24.51 2.23 -0.26
N ILE A 63 23.86 2.55 0.87
CA ILE A 63 22.60 1.94 1.28
C ILE A 63 21.67 3.00 1.88
N ILE A 64 20.39 2.90 1.57
CA ILE A 64 19.31 3.62 2.24
C ILE A 64 18.54 2.60 3.07
N ILE A 65 18.39 2.84 4.36
CA ILE A 65 17.71 1.93 5.29
C ILE A 65 16.44 2.55 5.84
N GLY A 66 15.45 1.72 6.15
CA GLY A 66 14.24 2.17 6.84
C GLY A 66 14.54 2.67 8.25
N LYS A 67 13.77 3.65 8.74
CA LYS A 67 13.96 4.25 10.06
C LYS A 67 13.95 3.22 11.18
N GLY A 68 13.02 2.25 11.15
CA GLY A 68 12.95 1.20 12.16
C GLY A 68 14.17 0.25 12.14
N VAL A 69 14.80 0.06 10.97
CA VAL A 69 16.08 -0.66 10.87
C VAL A 69 17.21 0.16 11.47
N ALA A 70 17.27 1.46 11.16
CA ALA A 70 18.27 2.38 11.72
C ALA A 70 18.20 2.44 13.25
N ASP A 71 17.00 2.57 13.80
CA ASP A 71 16.76 2.60 15.25
C ASP A 71 17.17 1.27 15.91
N ALA A 72 16.82 0.13 15.29
CA ALA A 72 17.15 -1.19 15.81
C ALA A 72 18.65 -1.52 15.80
N LEU A 73 19.37 -1.00 14.81
CA LEU A 73 20.83 -1.15 14.68
C LEU A 73 21.62 -0.04 15.42
N ASN A 74 20.91 0.97 15.93
CA ASN A 74 21.47 2.18 16.52
C ASN A 74 22.48 2.89 15.57
N VAL A 75 22.08 3.04 14.30
CA VAL A 75 22.89 3.70 13.26
C VAL A 75 22.20 4.94 12.74
N LYS A 76 23.00 5.89 12.27
CA LYS A 76 22.54 7.15 11.70
C LYS A 76 23.04 7.29 10.26
N GLN A 77 22.51 8.29 9.57
CA GLN A 77 23.07 8.71 8.29
C GLN A 77 24.55 9.06 8.45
N GLY A 78 25.39 8.52 7.58
CA GLY A 78 26.84 8.65 7.63
C GLY A 78 27.58 7.45 8.25
N ASP A 79 26.87 6.55 8.92
CA ASP A 79 27.47 5.37 9.53
C ASP A 79 27.70 4.25 8.49
N TRP A 80 28.55 3.30 8.88
CA TRP A 80 28.83 2.11 8.09
C TRP A 80 28.15 0.88 8.71
N VAL A 81 27.51 0.09 7.87
CA VAL A 81 26.91 -1.20 8.25
C VAL A 81 27.50 -2.33 7.42
N SER A 82 27.45 -3.54 7.92
CA SER A 82 27.83 -4.73 7.17
C SER A 82 26.60 -5.52 6.82
N ILE A 83 26.46 -5.88 5.55
CA ILE A 83 25.40 -6.78 5.09
C ILE A 83 25.96 -8.16 4.77
N MET A 84 25.34 -9.19 5.31
CA MET A 84 25.60 -10.57 4.95
C MET A 84 24.57 -11.04 3.94
N ILE A 85 25.04 -11.40 2.75
CA ILE A 85 24.22 -11.83 1.63
C ILE A 85 24.36 -13.35 1.52
N PRO A 86 23.24 -14.11 1.54
CA PRO A 86 23.31 -15.54 1.34
C PRO A 86 23.82 -15.84 -0.08
N ASN A 87 24.82 -16.70 -0.20
CA ASN A 87 25.35 -17.10 -1.50
C ASN A 87 24.42 -18.15 -2.11
N ALA A 88 23.72 -17.79 -3.17
CA ALA A 88 22.69 -18.60 -3.82
C ALA A 88 23.23 -19.40 -5.03
N ASN A 89 24.50 -19.77 -5.04
CA ASN A 89 25.02 -20.63 -6.10
C ASN A 89 24.44 -22.06 -5.99
N ALA A 90 23.86 -22.53 -7.09
CA ALA A 90 23.08 -23.76 -7.23
C ALA A 90 23.82 -25.07 -6.93
N ASP A 91 25.10 -25.05 -6.67
CA ASP A 91 25.91 -26.22 -6.32
C ASP A 91 26.02 -26.35 -4.80
N HIS A 92 25.03 -26.85 -4.12
CA HIS A 92 24.96 -27.38 -2.74
C HIS A 92 26.23 -27.37 -1.85
N LYS A 93 27.23 -26.58 -2.14
CA LYS A 93 28.35 -26.30 -1.25
C LYS A 93 27.93 -25.17 -0.31
N LEU A 94 28.07 -25.41 0.98
CA LEU A 94 27.97 -24.40 2.05
C LEU A 94 29.03 -23.31 1.80
N LEU A 95 28.74 -22.41 0.88
CA LEU A 95 29.56 -21.24 0.63
C LEU A 95 29.30 -20.24 1.76
N GLN A 96 30.38 -19.69 2.29
CA GLN A 96 30.26 -18.65 3.32
C GLN A 96 29.46 -17.46 2.78
N PRO A 97 28.55 -16.89 3.57
CA PRO A 97 27.81 -15.71 3.16
C PRO A 97 28.78 -14.58 2.81
N LYS A 98 28.51 -13.90 1.71
CA LYS A 98 29.30 -12.75 1.28
C LYS A 98 29.02 -11.59 2.21
N ARG A 99 30.04 -11.02 2.84
CA ARG A 99 29.91 -9.86 3.71
C ARG A 99 30.35 -8.61 2.94
N VAL A 100 29.46 -7.63 2.85
CA VAL A 100 29.70 -6.36 2.17
C VAL A 100 29.52 -5.23 3.14
N ARG A 101 30.44 -4.27 3.15
CA ARG A 101 30.35 -3.07 3.97
C ARG A 101 29.70 -1.94 3.18
N LEU A 102 28.66 -1.32 3.72
CA LEU A 102 27.88 -0.29 3.05
C LEU A 102 27.78 0.96 3.91
N HIS A 103 27.79 2.12 3.25
CA HIS A 103 27.65 3.43 3.85
C HIS A 103 26.18 3.86 3.86
N VAL A 104 25.62 4.17 5.00
CA VAL A 104 24.25 4.63 5.17
C VAL A 104 24.14 6.07 4.73
N ILE A 105 23.71 6.33 3.50
CA ILE A 105 23.59 7.69 2.97
C ILE A 105 22.26 8.36 3.31
N GLY A 106 21.22 7.59 3.61
CA GLY A 106 19.88 8.11 3.88
C GLY A 106 19.03 7.16 4.70
N ILE A 107 18.03 7.73 5.34
CA ILE A 107 17.03 7.03 6.12
C ILE A 107 15.67 7.23 5.46
N LEU A 108 14.98 6.11 5.15
CA LEU A 108 13.64 6.09 4.60
C LEU A 108 12.62 6.08 5.74
N GLN A 109 11.65 6.98 5.69
CA GLN A 109 10.61 7.08 6.70
C GLN A 109 9.22 7.05 6.06
N LEU A 110 8.58 5.89 6.07
CA LEU A 110 7.22 5.66 5.53
C LEU A 110 6.15 5.65 6.63
N SER A 111 6.56 5.69 7.90
CA SER A 111 5.69 5.57 9.08
C SER A 111 4.85 4.28 9.08
N GLY A 112 5.44 3.17 8.60
CA GLY A 112 4.78 1.88 8.46
C GLY A 112 5.69 0.69 8.80
N GLN A 113 5.14 -0.52 8.65
CA GLN A 113 5.84 -1.77 8.95
C GLN A 113 7.08 -2.00 8.07
N LEU A 114 7.10 -1.44 6.87
CA LEU A 114 8.24 -1.51 5.95
C LEU A 114 9.49 -0.85 6.53
N ASP A 115 9.36 0.20 7.34
CA ASP A 115 10.49 0.89 7.94
C ASP A 115 11.37 -0.03 8.82
N HIS A 116 10.79 -1.13 9.31
CA HIS A 116 11.48 -2.06 10.22
C HIS A 116 12.22 -3.21 9.52
N SER A 117 12.04 -3.37 8.20
CA SER A 117 12.59 -4.53 7.49
C SER A 117 13.04 -4.24 6.05
N PHE A 118 13.15 -2.98 5.65
CA PHE A 118 13.41 -2.60 4.27
C PHE A 118 14.67 -1.76 4.11
N ALA A 119 15.41 -2.03 3.03
CA ALA A 119 16.54 -1.22 2.60
C ALA A 119 16.63 -1.15 1.06
N MET A 120 17.32 -0.15 0.55
CA MET A 120 17.59 0.02 -0.87
C MET A 120 19.07 0.18 -1.13
N ILE A 121 19.57 -0.44 -2.20
CA ILE A 121 20.90 -0.26 -2.76
C ILE A 121 20.80 0.01 -4.25
N PRO A 122 21.81 0.58 -4.89
CA PRO A 122 21.83 0.71 -6.34
C PRO A 122 21.76 -0.65 -7.04
N LEU A 123 21.07 -0.70 -8.20
CA LEU A 123 20.82 -1.93 -8.94
C LEU A 123 22.12 -2.62 -9.39
N GLU A 124 23.07 -1.84 -9.89
CA GLU A 124 24.35 -2.36 -10.36
C GLU A 124 25.17 -2.97 -9.23
N ASP A 125 25.13 -2.35 -8.04
CA ASP A 125 25.79 -2.88 -6.84
C ASP A 125 25.12 -4.18 -6.39
N ALA A 126 23.78 -4.26 -6.44
CA ALA A 126 23.04 -5.50 -6.15
C ALA A 126 23.42 -6.64 -7.10
N GLN A 127 23.54 -6.34 -8.40
CA GLN A 127 23.99 -7.31 -9.42
C GLN A 127 25.39 -7.85 -9.11
N GLN A 128 26.31 -6.96 -8.75
CA GLN A 128 27.67 -7.31 -8.41
C GLN A 128 27.76 -8.14 -7.11
N TYR A 129 26.98 -7.77 -6.09
CA TYR A 129 27.03 -8.47 -4.81
C TYR A 129 26.45 -9.88 -4.88
N LEU A 130 25.44 -10.07 -5.74
CA LEU A 130 24.77 -11.37 -5.95
C LEU A 130 25.36 -12.20 -7.08
N ASP A 131 26.41 -11.70 -7.74
CA ASP A 131 27.04 -12.32 -8.91
C ASP A 131 26.02 -12.65 -10.04
N MET A 132 25.01 -11.79 -10.23
CA MET A 132 23.91 -11.98 -11.18
C MET A 132 24.25 -11.48 -12.60
N GLY A 133 25.40 -10.85 -12.81
CA GLY A 133 25.75 -10.21 -14.08
C GLY A 133 24.73 -9.13 -14.45
N ALA A 134 24.13 -9.21 -15.62
CA ALA A 134 23.08 -8.28 -16.08
C ALA A 134 21.65 -8.73 -15.73
N SER A 135 21.50 -9.83 -15.00
CA SER A 135 20.17 -10.37 -14.63
C SER A 135 19.50 -9.54 -13.54
N VAL A 136 18.18 -9.62 -13.49
CA VAL A 136 17.35 -8.93 -12.49
C VAL A 136 16.31 -9.89 -11.93
N SER A 137 15.81 -9.63 -10.72
CA SER A 137 14.75 -10.45 -10.12
C SER A 137 13.39 -10.22 -10.79
N GLY A 138 13.18 -9.04 -11.37
CA GLY A 138 11.93 -8.72 -12.05
C GLY A 138 11.91 -7.30 -12.58
N ILE A 139 10.79 -6.98 -13.24
CA ILE A 139 10.49 -5.64 -13.74
C ILE A 139 9.24 -5.14 -13.03
N ALA A 140 9.35 -4.02 -12.35
CA ALA A 140 8.22 -3.34 -11.75
C ALA A 140 7.56 -2.41 -12.77
N LEU A 141 6.23 -2.44 -12.84
CA LEU A 141 5.45 -1.66 -13.78
C LEU A 141 4.54 -0.69 -13.01
N LYS A 142 4.54 0.57 -13.43
CA LYS A 142 3.56 1.57 -13.01
C LYS A 142 2.48 1.66 -14.08
N VAL A 143 1.23 1.48 -13.67
CA VAL A 143 0.08 1.54 -14.57
C VAL A 143 -0.75 2.78 -14.29
N HIS A 144 -1.43 3.31 -15.33
CA HIS A 144 -2.33 4.44 -15.15
C HIS A 144 -3.62 4.02 -14.45
N ASP A 145 -4.15 2.86 -14.77
CA ASP A 145 -5.35 2.29 -14.14
C ASP A 145 -4.99 1.09 -13.27
N VAL A 146 -5.06 1.30 -11.95
CA VAL A 146 -4.74 0.28 -10.94
C VAL A 146 -5.69 -0.90 -10.97
N PHE A 147 -6.96 -0.71 -11.38
CA PHE A 147 -7.96 -1.79 -11.42
C PHE A 147 -7.75 -2.72 -12.60
N ASN A 148 -7.17 -2.24 -13.68
CA ASN A 148 -6.79 -3.05 -14.85
C ASN A 148 -5.37 -3.63 -14.77
N ALA A 149 -4.69 -3.49 -13.64
CA ALA A 149 -3.31 -3.94 -13.44
C ALA A 149 -3.10 -5.42 -13.82
N ASN A 150 -4.04 -6.31 -13.48
CA ASN A 150 -3.93 -7.74 -13.80
C ASN A 150 -3.90 -8.02 -15.31
N LYS A 151 -4.71 -7.28 -16.09
CA LYS A 151 -4.73 -7.42 -17.56
C LYS A 151 -3.44 -6.88 -18.14
N LEU A 152 -3.05 -5.67 -17.77
CA LEU A 152 -1.86 -5.00 -18.30
C LEU A 152 -0.56 -5.75 -18.00
N VAL A 153 -0.44 -6.36 -16.82
CA VAL A 153 0.74 -7.16 -16.47
C VAL A 153 0.78 -8.47 -17.28
N ARG A 154 -0.39 -9.08 -17.56
CA ARG A 154 -0.46 -10.26 -18.42
C ARG A 154 -0.06 -9.93 -19.85
N ASP A 155 -0.62 -8.87 -20.42
CA ASP A 155 -0.30 -8.39 -21.76
C ASP A 155 1.20 -8.04 -21.88
N ALA A 156 1.78 -7.43 -20.82
CA ALA A 156 3.21 -7.17 -20.75
C ALA A 156 4.05 -8.46 -20.68
N GLY A 157 3.59 -9.46 -19.95
CA GLY A 157 4.23 -10.77 -19.85
C GLY A 157 4.28 -11.51 -21.20
N GLU A 158 3.20 -11.47 -21.96
CA GLU A 158 3.11 -12.12 -23.28
C GLU A 158 4.10 -11.50 -24.30
N VAL A 159 4.35 -10.19 -24.20
CA VAL A 159 5.30 -9.50 -25.08
C VAL A 159 6.77 -9.88 -24.80
N THR A 160 7.09 -10.37 -23.59
CA THR A 160 8.48 -10.71 -23.22
C THR A 160 8.96 -12.05 -23.79
N ASN A 161 8.06 -12.88 -24.31
CA ASN A 161 8.37 -14.22 -24.87
C ASN A 161 9.16 -15.13 -23.91
N SER A 162 9.05 -14.87 -22.59
CA SER A 162 9.76 -15.60 -21.54
C SER A 162 8.78 -16.01 -20.44
N TYR A 163 9.08 -17.12 -19.77
CA TYR A 163 8.32 -17.51 -18.57
C TYR A 163 8.53 -16.47 -17.46
N VAL A 164 7.49 -15.67 -17.17
CA VAL A 164 7.53 -14.65 -16.12
C VAL A 164 6.46 -14.95 -15.06
N TYR A 165 6.82 -14.77 -13.81
CA TYR A 165 5.87 -14.85 -12.71
C TYR A 165 5.19 -13.50 -12.51
N ILE A 166 3.89 -13.46 -12.79
CA ILE A 166 3.09 -12.23 -12.72
C ILE A 166 2.65 -11.98 -11.28
N LYS A 167 3.02 -10.83 -10.74
CA LYS A 167 2.61 -10.35 -9.43
C LYS A 167 1.89 -9.01 -9.57
N SER A 168 0.64 -8.93 -9.13
CA SER A 168 -0.10 -7.67 -9.10
C SER A 168 -0.53 -7.34 -7.67
N TRP A 169 -0.81 -6.06 -7.41
CA TRP A 169 -1.31 -5.62 -6.12
C TRP A 169 -2.65 -6.30 -5.77
N ILE A 170 -3.49 -6.59 -6.77
CA ILE A 170 -4.78 -7.28 -6.58
C ILE A 170 -4.55 -8.71 -6.08
N GLY A 171 -3.53 -9.41 -6.59
CA GLY A 171 -3.18 -10.75 -6.11
C GLY A 171 -2.63 -10.74 -4.68
N THR A 172 -1.90 -9.70 -4.30
CA THR A 172 -1.23 -9.60 -2.99
C THR A 172 -2.13 -8.97 -1.93
N TYR A 173 -2.88 -7.92 -2.28
CA TYR A 173 -3.66 -7.10 -1.33
C TYR A 173 -5.16 -7.07 -1.63
N GLY A 174 -5.62 -7.75 -2.68
CA GLY A 174 -7.03 -7.74 -3.09
C GLY A 174 -7.99 -8.32 -2.05
N TYR A 175 -7.51 -9.19 -1.15
CA TYR A 175 -8.28 -9.66 -0.01
C TYR A 175 -8.64 -8.51 0.93
N MET A 176 -7.71 -7.60 1.23
CA MET A 176 -7.98 -6.41 2.06
C MET A 176 -9.05 -5.52 1.43
N TYR A 177 -9.00 -5.34 0.11
CA TYR A 177 -10.02 -4.56 -0.60
C TYR A 177 -11.41 -5.20 -0.47
N ARG A 178 -11.51 -6.54 -0.56
CA ARG A 178 -12.78 -7.27 -0.36
C ARG A 178 -13.28 -7.15 1.07
N ASP A 179 -12.39 -7.22 2.05
CA ASP A 179 -12.74 -7.06 3.46
C ASP A 179 -13.32 -5.66 3.74
N ILE A 180 -12.70 -4.62 3.17
CA ILE A 180 -13.21 -3.24 3.25
C ILE A 180 -14.61 -3.13 2.62
N GLN A 181 -14.84 -3.75 1.46
CA GLN A 181 -16.15 -3.76 0.82
C GLN A 181 -17.21 -4.49 1.65
N MET A 182 -16.84 -5.60 2.29
CA MET A 182 -17.74 -6.33 3.19
C MET A 182 -18.11 -5.50 4.42
N ILE A 183 -17.14 -4.86 5.06
CA ILE A 183 -17.38 -3.96 6.20
C ILE A 183 -18.31 -2.81 5.78
N ARG A 184 -18.07 -2.23 4.60
CA ARG A 184 -18.91 -1.18 4.04
C ARG A 184 -20.35 -1.65 3.83
N ALA A 185 -20.57 -2.85 3.33
CA ALA A 185 -21.90 -3.43 3.13
C ALA A 185 -22.64 -3.63 4.48
N ILE A 186 -21.94 -4.11 5.50
CA ILE A 186 -22.48 -4.27 6.85
C ILE A 186 -22.87 -2.91 7.45
N MET A 187 -22.02 -1.89 7.28
CA MET A 187 -22.32 -0.54 7.76
C MET A 187 -23.55 0.06 7.05
N TYR A 188 -23.71 -0.14 5.73
CA TYR A 188 -24.90 0.29 5.01
C TYR A 188 -26.16 -0.42 5.52
N LEU A 189 -26.09 -1.74 5.78
CA LEU A 189 -27.20 -2.50 6.34
C LEU A 189 -27.61 -1.94 7.72
N ALA A 190 -26.62 -1.70 8.59
CA ALA A 190 -26.86 -1.12 9.92
C ALA A 190 -27.52 0.26 9.81
N MET A 191 -27.03 1.12 8.91
CA MET A 191 -27.61 2.45 8.68
C MET A 191 -29.07 2.37 8.19
N ILE A 192 -29.38 1.46 7.28
CA ILE A 192 -30.76 1.24 6.79
C ILE A 192 -31.68 0.80 7.94
N LEU A 193 -31.22 -0.09 8.82
CA LEU A 193 -31.99 -0.53 9.98
C LEU A 193 -32.24 0.62 10.95
N VAL A 194 -31.25 1.46 11.23
CA VAL A 194 -31.41 2.64 12.11
C VAL A 194 -32.42 3.62 11.52
N ILE A 195 -32.33 3.90 10.21
CA ILE A 195 -33.30 4.76 9.52
C ILE A 195 -34.68 4.14 9.58
N GLY A 196 -34.84 2.85 9.37
CA GLY A 196 -36.11 2.13 9.47
C GLY A 196 -36.75 2.27 10.83
N VAL A 197 -36.01 2.11 11.93
CA VAL A 197 -36.47 2.31 13.29
C VAL A 197 -36.88 3.76 13.53
N ALA A 198 -36.09 4.73 13.06
CA ALA A 198 -36.40 6.14 13.19
C ALA A 198 -37.71 6.50 12.44
N CYS A 199 -37.87 6.03 11.22
CA CYS A 199 -39.10 6.21 10.44
C CYS A 199 -40.32 5.60 11.15
N PHE A 200 -40.17 4.39 11.69
CA PHE A 200 -41.26 3.73 12.43
C PHE A 200 -41.66 4.54 13.65
N ASN A 201 -40.71 5.06 14.43
CA ASN A 201 -40.98 5.90 15.60
C ASN A 201 -41.72 7.19 15.19
N ILE A 202 -41.32 7.86 14.12
CA ILE A 202 -41.95 9.07 13.61
C ILE A 202 -43.40 8.76 13.21
N VAL A 203 -43.61 7.72 12.41
CA VAL A 203 -44.96 7.32 11.96
C VAL A 203 -45.84 6.96 13.15
N SER A 204 -45.35 6.18 14.11
CA SER A 204 -46.08 5.80 15.32
C SER A 204 -46.50 7.01 16.14
N THR A 205 -45.61 7.98 16.33
CA THR A 205 -45.89 9.22 17.05
C THR A 205 -46.94 10.05 16.31
N LEU A 206 -46.85 10.17 15.00
CA LEU A 206 -47.82 10.90 14.20
C LEU A 206 -49.21 10.25 14.25
N VAL A 207 -49.27 8.93 14.11
CA VAL A 207 -50.52 8.18 14.19
C VAL A 207 -51.18 8.36 15.56
N MET A 208 -50.41 8.33 16.66
CA MET A 208 -50.88 8.54 17.99
C MET A 208 -51.44 9.97 18.16
N ALA A 209 -50.68 10.96 17.71
CA ALA A 209 -51.10 12.37 17.76
C ALA A 209 -52.40 12.63 16.98
N VAL A 210 -52.56 12.03 15.81
CA VAL A 210 -53.78 12.14 15.00
C VAL A 210 -54.94 11.43 15.68
N LYS A 211 -54.73 10.28 16.31
CA LYS A 211 -55.77 9.54 17.04
C LYS A 211 -56.24 10.30 18.26
N ASP A 212 -55.35 10.93 19.02
CA ASP A 212 -55.73 11.75 20.18
C ASP A 212 -56.54 12.97 19.75
N LYS A 213 -56.29 13.54 18.59
CA LYS A 213 -57.04 14.66 18.04
C LYS A 213 -58.29 14.30 17.25
N SER A 214 -58.55 12.99 17.07
CA SER A 214 -59.71 12.52 16.28
C SER A 214 -61.06 12.95 16.88
N GLY A 215 -61.19 13.04 18.21
CA GLY A 215 -62.36 13.55 18.93
C GLY A 215 -62.62 15.05 18.64
N ASP A 216 -61.58 15.86 18.72
CA ASP A 216 -61.65 17.29 18.43
C ASP A 216 -62.03 17.57 16.97
N ILE A 217 -61.49 16.77 16.03
CA ILE A 217 -61.83 16.82 14.60
C ILE A 217 -63.31 16.45 14.39
N ALA A 218 -63.83 15.45 15.07
CA ALA A 218 -65.20 15.04 14.97
C ALA A 218 -66.17 16.16 15.45
N VAL A 219 -65.83 16.83 16.54
CA VAL A 219 -66.58 17.96 17.05
C VAL A 219 -66.58 19.14 16.07
N LEU A 220 -65.43 19.48 15.49
CA LEU A 220 -65.34 20.55 14.49
C LEU A 220 -66.15 20.22 13.21
N ARG A 221 -66.22 18.96 12.80
CA ARG A 221 -67.05 18.50 11.70
C ARG A 221 -68.53 18.64 11.95
N THR A 222 -68.98 18.32 13.18
CA THR A 222 -70.42 18.49 13.58
C THR A 222 -70.80 19.95 13.65
N LEU A 223 -69.84 20.83 13.91
CA LEU A 223 -70.03 22.31 13.91
C LEU A 223 -70.03 22.91 12.50
N GLY A 224 -69.86 22.09 11.45
CA GLY A 224 -69.92 22.53 10.05
C GLY A 224 -68.59 23.01 9.46
N ALA A 225 -67.44 22.73 10.14
CA ALA A 225 -66.13 23.08 9.58
C ALA A 225 -65.82 22.27 8.30
N LYS A 226 -65.41 22.95 7.24
CA LYS A 226 -65.03 22.31 5.97
C LYS A 226 -63.66 21.64 6.12
N ASP A 227 -63.46 20.50 5.42
CA ASP A 227 -62.21 19.71 5.44
C ASP A 227 -60.93 20.53 5.16
N GLY A 228 -61.02 21.60 4.35
CA GLY A 228 -59.90 22.51 4.09
C GLY A 228 -59.49 23.35 5.31
N LEU A 229 -60.43 23.75 6.13
CA LEU A 229 -60.18 24.49 7.40
C LEU A 229 -59.53 23.56 8.45
N ILE A 230 -60.04 22.32 8.54
CA ILE A 230 -59.50 21.30 9.46
C ILE A 230 -58.06 20.97 9.11
N ARG A 231 -57.72 20.80 7.81
CA ARG A 231 -56.33 20.58 7.37
C ARG A 231 -55.42 21.78 7.70
N ALA A 232 -55.89 23.00 7.52
CA ALA A 232 -55.08 24.20 7.83
C ALA A 232 -54.78 24.39 9.32
N ILE A 233 -55.56 23.81 10.22
CA ILE A 233 -55.36 23.90 11.68
C ILE A 233 -54.42 22.81 12.19
N PHE A 234 -54.35 21.64 11.50
CA PHE A 234 -53.61 20.47 11.97
C PHE A 234 -52.34 20.15 11.14
N VAL A 235 -52.00 20.92 10.11
CA VAL A 235 -50.77 20.86 9.34
C VAL A 235 -50.00 22.15 9.51
#